data_88bf3aebe066de6dbe6f6fd5129fe73f
#
_entry.id   88bf3aebe066de6dbe6f6fd5129fe73f
#
_cell.length_a   1.000
_cell.length_b   1.000
_cell.length_c   1.000
_cell.angle_alpha   90.00
_cell.angle_beta   90.00
_cell.angle_gamma   90.00
#
_symmetry.space_group_name_H-M   'P 1'
#
loop_
_entity.id
_entity.type
_entity.pdbx_description
1 polymer ?
#
loop_
_entity_poly.entity_id
_entity_poly.type
_entity_poly.pdbx_seq_one_letter_code
_entity_poly.pdbx_strand_id
1 'polypeptide(L)'
;PFRPFVVVDDLDLVEISPIAENLHRFGGLIIDVVPRRRYYHGIPFCHIVGYVGESEEDGSFEGEITGRAGLESALDYLLAGQPGYTQQVVDAMGRVVSEFEGAGEVAPMPGHDLTLTLDAGLQDLTCAILDEETAPGAAVILDYTTGEILCLASSPGFDPQTMADGISTAGWREMSQNPERPMFSRAWAAR
;
A
#
# COMPACT_ATOMS: atom_id res chain seq x y z
N PRO A 1 23.89 14.65 9.92
CA PRO A 1 23.73 13.32 9.32
C PRO A 1 23.28 13.49 7.87
N PHE A 2 24.01 12.88 6.94
CA PHE A 2 23.61 12.84 5.55
C PHE A 2 22.46 11.81 5.45
N ARG A 3 21.25 12.28 5.18
CA ARG A 3 20.14 11.40 4.86
C ARG A 3 20.11 11.23 3.34
N PRO A 4 19.98 9.98 2.83
CA PRO A 4 19.70 9.77 1.43
C PRO A 4 18.38 10.44 1.05
N PHE A 5 18.26 10.92 -0.18
CA PHE A 5 17.00 11.40 -0.73
C PHE A 5 16.73 10.71 -2.05
N VAL A 6 15.47 10.46 -2.32
CA VAL A 6 15.04 9.80 -3.56
C VAL A 6 15.29 10.73 -4.74
N VAL A 7 16.11 10.28 -5.68
CA VAL A 7 16.41 11.01 -6.93
C VAL A 7 15.43 10.62 -8.03
N VAL A 8 15.20 9.32 -8.16
CA VAL A 8 14.24 8.72 -9.09
C VAL A 8 13.68 7.50 -8.41
N ASP A 9 12.39 7.27 -8.54
CA ASP A 9 11.71 6.13 -8.02
C ASP A 9 10.99 5.35 -9.16
N ASP A 10 10.54 4.13 -8.87
CA ASP A 10 9.79 3.24 -9.77
C ASP A 10 10.52 2.91 -11.09
N LEU A 11 11.83 2.69 -11.00
CA LEU A 11 12.63 2.25 -12.14
C LEU A 11 12.42 0.74 -12.41
N ASP A 12 12.20 0.39 -13.67
CA ASP A 12 12.19 -1.01 -14.08
C ASP A 12 13.61 -1.60 -14.25
N LEU A 13 13.69 -2.93 -14.48
CA LEU A 13 14.98 -3.61 -14.66
C LEU A 13 15.77 -3.11 -15.87
N VAL A 14 15.11 -2.60 -16.90
CA VAL A 14 15.76 -2.09 -18.12
C VAL A 14 16.39 -0.72 -17.83
N GLU A 15 15.70 0.10 -17.08
CA GLU A 15 16.14 1.45 -16.70
C GLU A 15 17.26 1.41 -15.65
N ILE A 16 17.16 0.48 -14.68
CA ILE A 16 18.13 0.38 -13.59
C ILE A 16 19.46 -0.29 -14.02
N SER A 17 19.43 -1.21 -15.01
CA SER A 17 20.60 -1.98 -15.40
C SER A 17 21.78 -1.10 -15.82
N PRO A 18 21.64 -0.07 -16.68
CA PRO A 18 22.75 0.82 -17.05
C PRO A 18 23.30 1.62 -15.87
N ILE A 19 22.45 1.95 -14.90
CA ILE A 19 22.83 2.67 -13.68
C ILE A 19 23.66 1.75 -12.79
N ALA A 20 23.20 0.52 -12.58
CA ALA A 20 23.86 -0.47 -11.76
C ALA A 20 25.25 -0.85 -12.29
N GLU A 21 25.38 -1.06 -13.61
CA GLU A 21 26.68 -1.31 -14.25
C GLU A 21 27.68 -0.17 -14.08
N ASN A 22 27.21 1.06 -14.00
CA ASN A 22 28.04 2.26 -13.88
C ASN A 22 28.03 2.86 -12.47
N LEU A 23 27.52 2.16 -11.47
CA LEU A 23 27.33 2.68 -10.10
C LEU A 23 28.66 3.21 -9.51
N HIS A 24 29.80 2.59 -9.85
CA HIS A 24 31.13 3.03 -9.43
C HIS A 24 31.51 4.46 -9.89
N ARG A 25 30.81 5.01 -10.90
CA ARG A 25 31.04 6.37 -11.43
C ARG A 25 30.20 7.42 -10.69
N PHE A 26 29.18 6.99 -9.94
CA PHE A 26 28.28 7.84 -9.21
C PHE A 26 28.56 7.75 -7.70
N GLY A 27 29.49 8.61 -7.21
CA GLY A 27 29.80 8.63 -5.78
C GLY A 27 28.57 9.07 -4.97
N GLY A 28 28.09 8.17 -4.10
CA GLY A 28 26.95 8.44 -3.21
C GLY A 28 25.57 8.06 -3.75
N LEU A 29 25.49 7.45 -4.93
CA LEU A 29 24.24 6.87 -5.42
C LEU A 29 24.05 5.48 -4.78
N ILE A 30 22.85 5.24 -4.26
CA ILE A 30 22.42 3.96 -3.68
C ILE A 30 21.23 3.48 -4.50
N ILE A 31 21.22 2.21 -4.86
CA ILE A 31 20.07 1.54 -5.44
C ILE A 31 19.41 0.76 -4.30
N ASP A 32 18.16 1.07 -4.05
CA ASP A 32 17.38 0.40 -3.02
C ASP A 32 16.14 -0.26 -3.63
N VAL A 33 15.67 -1.35 -3.03
CA VAL A 33 14.48 -2.09 -3.45
C VAL A 33 13.44 -1.97 -2.35
N VAL A 34 12.41 -1.19 -2.62
CA VAL A 34 11.33 -0.94 -1.68
C VAL A 34 10.09 -1.71 -2.12
N PRO A 35 9.50 -2.57 -1.26
CA PRO A 35 8.25 -3.24 -1.58
C PRO A 35 7.11 -2.22 -1.69
N ARG A 36 6.29 -2.35 -2.74
CA ARG A 36 5.11 -1.52 -2.96
C ARG A 36 3.84 -2.34 -2.96
N ARG A 37 2.77 -1.81 -2.38
CA ARG A 37 1.46 -2.40 -2.45
C ARG A 37 0.84 -2.11 -3.82
N ARG A 38 0.28 -3.13 -4.48
CA ARG A 38 -0.40 -2.99 -5.76
C ARG A 38 -1.83 -3.53 -5.67
N TYR A 39 -2.80 -2.72 -6.10
CA TYR A 39 -4.23 -3.02 -6.02
C TYR A 39 -4.77 -3.38 -7.42
N TYR A 40 -4.72 -4.66 -7.77
CA TYR A 40 -5.08 -5.13 -9.12
C TYR A 40 -6.55 -4.93 -9.48
N HIS A 41 -7.46 -5.01 -8.50
CA HIS A 41 -8.89 -4.80 -8.71
C HIS A 41 -9.34 -3.35 -8.47
N GLY A 42 -8.46 -2.48 -7.97
CA GLY A 42 -8.71 -1.05 -7.86
C GLY A 42 -9.99 -0.67 -7.12
N ILE A 43 -10.79 0.18 -7.75
CA ILE A 43 -11.98 0.82 -7.16
C ILE A 43 -13.03 -0.17 -6.61
N PRO A 44 -13.42 -1.27 -7.28
CA PRO A 44 -14.42 -2.21 -6.77
C PRO A 44 -14.13 -2.79 -5.39
N PHE A 45 -12.86 -2.88 -5.01
CA PHE A 45 -12.44 -3.46 -3.74
C PHE A 45 -11.96 -2.42 -2.72
N CYS A 46 -11.92 -1.13 -3.07
CA CYS A 46 -11.30 -0.09 -2.27
C CYS A 46 -11.81 -0.01 -0.83
N HIS A 47 -13.13 -0.13 -0.62
CA HIS A 47 -13.69 -0.07 0.72
C HIS A 47 -13.33 -1.30 1.56
N ILE A 48 -13.24 -2.49 0.94
CA ILE A 48 -12.98 -3.75 1.64
C ILE A 48 -11.49 -3.85 1.96
N VAL A 49 -10.66 -3.79 0.92
CA VAL A 49 -9.22 -3.93 1.07
C VAL A 49 -8.64 -2.72 1.79
N GLY A 50 -9.11 -1.52 1.45
CA GLY A 50 -8.55 -0.28 1.95
C GLY A 50 -7.28 0.11 1.21
N TYR A 51 -6.38 0.77 1.91
CA TYR A 51 -5.09 1.21 1.38
C TYR A 51 -4.03 1.32 2.47
N VAL A 52 -2.77 1.32 2.06
CA VAL A 52 -1.61 1.58 2.91
C VAL A 52 -1.11 3.01 2.72
N GLY A 53 -0.33 3.49 3.65
CA GLY A 53 0.38 4.77 3.56
C GLY A 53 1.66 4.73 4.38
N GLU A 54 2.52 5.74 4.25
CA GLU A 54 3.72 5.83 5.07
C GLU A 54 3.38 5.89 6.55
N SER A 55 4.16 5.18 7.36
CA SER A 55 3.99 5.20 8.81
C SER A 55 4.38 6.59 9.36
N GLU A 56 3.54 7.12 10.24
CA GLU A 56 3.78 8.38 10.96
C GLU A 56 4.14 8.13 12.44
N GLU A 57 4.35 6.87 12.82
CA GLU A 57 4.64 6.52 14.20
C GLU A 57 6.08 6.92 14.59
N ASP A 58 6.23 7.41 15.82
CA ASP A 58 7.55 7.72 16.37
C ASP A 58 8.39 6.43 16.48
N GLY A 59 9.48 6.38 15.71
CA GLY A 59 10.37 5.22 15.66
C GLY A 59 10.27 4.40 14.39
N SER A 60 9.32 4.70 13.52
CA SER A 60 9.25 4.12 12.18
C SER A 60 10.49 4.49 11.35
N PHE A 61 10.93 3.57 10.51
CA PHE A 61 11.99 3.87 9.54
C PHE A 61 11.40 4.49 8.27
N GLU A 62 12.23 5.22 7.55
CA GLU A 62 11.84 5.90 6.31
C GLU A 62 11.38 4.88 5.26
N GLY A 63 10.18 5.08 4.71
CA GLY A 63 9.55 4.17 3.77
C GLY A 63 8.76 3.00 4.40
N GLU A 64 8.64 2.95 5.73
CA GLU A 64 7.74 1.99 6.37
C GLU A 64 6.30 2.31 6.03
N ILE A 65 5.58 1.30 5.54
CA ILE A 65 4.17 1.41 5.17
C ILE A 65 3.28 0.71 6.20
N THR A 66 2.15 1.30 6.50
CA THR A 66 1.13 0.74 7.42
C THR A 66 -0.25 0.83 6.80
N GLY A 67 -1.14 -0.07 7.18
CA GLY A 67 -2.54 -0.07 6.74
C GLY A 67 -3.31 1.14 7.29
N ARG A 68 -3.92 1.93 6.42
CA ARG A 68 -4.68 3.14 6.78
C ARG A 68 -6.18 2.92 6.83
N ALA A 69 -6.70 1.98 6.06
CA ALA A 69 -8.13 1.69 5.98
C ALA A 69 -8.40 0.22 5.64
N GLY A 70 -9.63 -0.22 5.81
CA GLY A 70 -10.11 -1.54 5.40
C GLY A 70 -9.37 -2.71 6.05
N LEU A 71 -9.20 -3.79 5.30
CA LEU A 71 -8.46 -4.98 5.74
C LEU A 71 -6.97 -4.71 5.92
N GLU A 72 -6.39 -3.80 5.11
CA GLU A 72 -4.99 -3.39 5.28
C GLU A 72 -4.76 -2.85 6.70
N SER A 73 -5.65 -2.01 7.21
CA SER A 73 -5.54 -1.47 8.57
C SER A 73 -5.95 -2.48 9.65
N ALA A 74 -7.04 -3.22 9.43
CA ALA A 74 -7.57 -4.13 10.45
C ALA A 74 -6.65 -5.35 10.69
N LEU A 75 -5.92 -5.77 9.67
CA LEU A 75 -5.04 -6.93 9.68
C LEU A 75 -3.57 -6.58 9.39
N ASP A 76 -3.19 -5.32 9.59
CA ASP A 76 -1.83 -4.83 9.35
C ASP A 76 -0.78 -5.71 10.04
N TYR A 77 -1.02 -6.09 11.29
CA TYR A 77 -0.16 -6.97 12.08
C TYR A 77 0.09 -8.37 11.45
N LEU A 78 -0.79 -8.82 10.53
CA LEU A 78 -0.61 -10.06 9.76
C LEU A 78 0.03 -9.79 8.40
N LEU A 79 -0.33 -8.68 7.77
CA LEU A 79 0.01 -8.38 6.38
C LEU A 79 1.39 -7.71 6.23
N ALA A 80 1.81 -6.92 7.23
CA ALA A 80 3.05 -6.14 7.17
C ALA A 80 4.32 -7.01 7.20
N GLY A 81 4.27 -8.19 7.84
CA GLY A 81 5.46 -9.02 8.07
C GLY A 81 6.38 -8.43 9.15
N GLN A 82 7.65 -8.80 9.10
CA GLN A 82 8.68 -8.28 10.01
C GLN A 82 9.84 -7.72 9.22
N PRO A 83 10.24 -6.46 9.45
CA PRO A 83 11.38 -5.87 8.76
C PRO A 83 12.69 -6.57 9.17
N GLY A 84 13.56 -6.74 8.19
CA GLY A 84 14.96 -7.12 8.44
C GLY A 84 15.81 -5.90 8.76
N TYR A 85 17.02 -6.14 9.26
CA TYR A 85 18.01 -5.08 9.45
C TYR A 85 19.42 -5.59 9.25
N THR A 86 20.28 -4.71 8.75
CA THR A 86 21.72 -4.93 8.63
C THR A 86 22.45 -3.83 9.38
N GLN A 87 23.48 -4.19 10.17
CA GLN A 87 24.28 -3.22 10.87
C GLN A 87 25.53 -2.87 10.05
N GLN A 88 25.80 -1.59 9.90
CA GLN A 88 26.95 -1.08 9.17
C GLN A 88 27.81 -0.18 10.05
N VAL A 89 29.13 -0.27 9.88
CA VAL A 89 30.08 0.66 10.50
C VAL A 89 30.22 1.88 9.62
N VAL A 90 29.94 3.05 10.18
CA VAL A 90 30.08 4.32 9.47
C VAL A 90 31.23 5.16 10.06
N ASP A 91 31.92 5.92 9.23
CA ASP A 91 32.91 6.89 9.69
C ASP A 91 32.26 8.16 10.30
N ALA A 92 33.07 9.08 10.81
CA ALA A 92 32.58 10.34 11.38
C ALA A 92 31.84 11.25 10.38
N MET A 93 31.90 10.94 9.09
CA MET A 93 31.20 11.64 8.03
C MET A 93 29.95 10.89 7.56
N GLY A 94 29.61 9.75 8.20
CA GLY A 94 28.45 8.94 7.85
C GLY A 94 28.63 8.01 6.67
N ARG A 95 29.87 7.79 6.17
CA ARG A 95 30.17 6.90 5.06
C ARG A 95 30.33 5.47 5.58
N VAL A 96 29.69 4.50 4.92
CA VAL A 96 29.84 3.08 5.24
C VAL A 96 31.29 2.67 4.98
N VAL A 97 31.94 2.15 6.01
CA VAL A 97 33.35 1.69 5.95
C VAL A 97 33.39 0.16 5.85
N SER A 98 32.53 -0.53 6.55
CA SER A 98 32.41 -1.99 6.53
C SER A 98 31.07 -2.42 7.08
N GLU A 99 30.69 -3.66 6.78
CA GLU A 99 29.63 -4.33 7.51
C GLU A 99 30.13 -4.68 8.92
N PHE A 100 29.23 -4.63 9.91
CA PHE A 100 29.60 -4.95 11.28
C PHE A 100 29.71 -6.48 11.45
N GLU A 101 30.94 -6.99 11.49
CA GLU A 101 31.21 -8.39 11.75
C GLU A 101 30.88 -8.73 13.22
N GLY A 102 29.70 -9.27 13.49
CA GLY A 102 29.33 -9.74 14.83
C GLY A 102 27.91 -9.44 15.28
N ALA A 103 27.21 -8.53 14.65
CA ALA A 103 25.77 -8.43 14.78
C ALA A 103 25.16 -9.12 13.57
N GLY A 104 24.35 -10.15 13.79
CA GLY A 104 23.74 -10.89 12.71
C GLY A 104 22.87 -9.98 11.83
N GLU A 105 22.98 -10.14 10.54
CA GLU A 105 21.97 -9.72 9.61
C GLU A 105 20.65 -10.44 9.96
N VAL A 106 19.56 -9.70 10.11
CA VAL A 106 18.23 -10.27 10.28
C VAL A 106 17.49 -10.11 8.96
N ALA A 107 17.24 -11.24 8.30
CA ALA A 107 16.48 -11.24 7.06
C ALA A 107 15.02 -10.81 7.32
N PRO A 108 14.38 -10.04 6.42
CA PRO A 108 12.98 -9.71 6.54
C PRO A 108 12.10 -10.96 6.43
N MET A 109 11.00 -10.99 7.19
CA MET A 109 9.99 -12.03 7.10
C MET A 109 8.74 -11.46 6.41
N PRO A 110 8.27 -12.08 5.31
CA PRO A 110 7.05 -11.62 4.63
C PRO A 110 5.82 -11.79 5.53
N GLY A 111 4.81 -10.96 5.31
CA GLY A 111 3.51 -11.10 5.94
C GLY A 111 2.75 -12.33 5.44
N HIS A 112 1.60 -12.57 6.04
CA HIS A 112 0.74 -13.69 5.70
C HIS A 112 -0.18 -13.37 4.53
N ASP A 113 -0.49 -14.38 3.72
CA ASP A 113 -1.54 -14.28 2.71
C ASP A 113 -2.93 -14.32 3.37
N LEU A 114 -3.86 -13.53 2.84
CA LEU A 114 -5.24 -13.49 3.27
C LEU A 114 -6.16 -13.88 2.10
N THR A 115 -6.95 -14.93 2.30
CA THR A 115 -7.96 -15.34 1.34
C THR A 115 -9.35 -14.89 1.82
N LEU A 116 -10.09 -14.22 0.93
CA LEU A 116 -11.45 -13.75 1.20
C LEU A 116 -12.47 -14.65 0.52
N THR A 117 -13.72 -14.63 1.01
CA THR A 117 -14.85 -15.34 0.41
C THR A 117 -15.46 -14.59 -0.77
N LEU A 118 -14.99 -13.38 -1.06
CA LEU A 118 -15.50 -12.55 -2.14
C LEU A 118 -15.22 -13.16 -3.52
N ASP A 119 -16.24 -13.18 -4.36
CA ASP A 119 -16.09 -13.46 -5.79
C ASP A 119 -15.73 -12.17 -6.53
N ALA A 120 -14.53 -12.15 -7.12
CA ALA A 120 -14.02 -10.97 -7.77
C ALA A 120 -14.86 -10.54 -8.99
N GLY A 121 -15.33 -11.51 -9.79
CA GLY A 121 -16.18 -11.21 -10.95
C GLY A 121 -17.54 -10.65 -10.54
N LEU A 122 -18.12 -11.20 -9.47
CA LEU A 122 -19.39 -10.72 -8.93
C LEU A 122 -19.25 -9.31 -8.30
N GLN A 123 -18.12 -9.05 -7.64
CA GLN A 123 -17.80 -7.74 -7.07
C GLN A 123 -17.66 -6.69 -8.17
N ASP A 124 -16.84 -6.97 -9.19
CA ASP A 124 -16.60 -6.07 -10.32
C ASP A 124 -17.91 -5.75 -11.07
N LEU A 125 -18.71 -6.78 -11.38
CA LEU A 125 -20.00 -6.61 -12.05
C LEU A 125 -20.98 -5.77 -11.21
N THR A 126 -21.04 -6.05 -9.91
CA THR A 126 -21.98 -5.34 -9.01
C THR A 126 -21.59 -3.87 -8.87
N CYS A 127 -20.30 -3.57 -8.74
CA CYS A 127 -19.81 -2.18 -8.73
C CYS A 127 -20.12 -1.46 -10.05
N ALA A 128 -19.88 -2.10 -11.20
CA ALA A 128 -20.19 -1.52 -12.48
C ALA A 128 -21.69 -1.17 -12.62
N ILE A 129 -22.59 -2.04 -12.16
CA ILE A 129 -24.04 -1.75 -12.16
C ILE A 129 -24.38 -0.58 -11.24
N LEU A 130 -23.78 -0.51 -10.05
CA LEU A 130 -24.01 0.59 -9.11
C LEU A 130 -23.49 1.93 -9.66
N ASP A 131 -22.40 1.92 -10.43
CA ASP A 131 -21.80 3.12 -11.01
C ASP A 131 -22.61 3.68 -12.19
N GLU A 132 -23.48 2.85 -12.81
CA GLU A 132 -24.45 3.31 -13.83
C GLU A 132 -25.64 4.07 -13.20
N GLU A 133 -25.87 3.91 -11.91
CA GLU A 133 -26.96 4.61 -11.20
C GLU A 133 -26.58 6.07 -10.89
N THR A 134 -27.59 6.93 -10.85
CA THR A 134 -27.38 8.36 -10.61
C THR A 134 -27.21 8.72 -9.14
N ALA A 135 -27.42 7.77 -8.24
CA ALA A 135 -27.35 7.97 -6.79
C ALA A 135 -26.34 7.00 -6.16
N PRO A 136 -25.61 7.47 -5.13
CA PRO A 136 -24.74 6.60 -4.36
C PRO A 136 -25.49 5.42 -3.74
N GLY A 137 -24.93 4.21 -3.84
CA GLY A 137 -25.60 2.99 -3.42
C GLY A 137 -24.65 1.93 -2.85
N ALA A 138 -25.23 0.84 -2.38
CA ALA A 138 -24.49 -0.34 -1.97
C ALA A 138 -25.29 -1.61 -2.25
N ALA A 139 -24.57 -2.71 -2.44
CA ALA A 139 -25.13 -4.05 -2.56
C ALA A 139 -24.31 -5.05 -1.76
N VAL A 140 -25.00 -6.00 -1.13
CA VAL A 140 -24.38 -7.09 -0.38
C VAL A 140 -25.00 -8.40 -0.86
N ILE A 141 -24.15 -9.36 -1.24
CA ILE A 141 -24.57 -10.69 -1.66
C ILE A 141 -23.96 -11.72 -0.73
N LEU A 142 -24.81 -12.53 -0.16
CA LEU A 142 -24.47 -13.56 0.83
C LEU A 142 -24.90 -14.94 0.32
N ASP A 143 -24.07 -15.94 0.56
CA ASP A 143 -24.52 -17.32 0.54
C ASP A 143 -25.23 -17.62 1.88
N TYR A 144 -26.53 -17.78 1.83
CA TYR A 144 -27.34 -18.02 3.03
C TYR A 144 -27.11 -19.40 3.65
N THR A 145 -26.47 -20.33 2.94
CA THR A 145 -26.21 -21.69 3.42
C THR A 145 -24.90 -21.76 4.22
N THR A 146 -23.89 -20.99 3.81
CA THR A 146 -22.56 -20.95 4.45
C THR A 146 -22.37 -19.72 5.32
N GLY A 147 -23.10 -18.65 5.04
CA GLY A 147 -22.92 -17.34 5.67
C GLY A 147 -21.77 -16.52 5.04
N GLU A 148 -21.17 -17.01 3.96
CA GLU A 148 -20.08 -16.31 3.26
C GLU A 148 -20.58 -15.07 2.54
N ILE A 149 -19.80 -14.00 2.64
CA ILE A 149 -20.01 -12.78 1.85
C ILE A 149 -19.35 -12.97 0.50
N LEU A 150 -20.14 -12.99 -0.56
CA LEU A 150 -19.67 -13.16 -1.93
C LEU A 150 -19.43 -11.82 -2.64
N CYS A 151 -20.18 -10.79 -2.22
CA CYS A 151 -20.02 -9.43 -2.75
C CYS A 151 -20.37 -8.40 -1.67
N LEU A 152 -19.59 -7.31 -1.62
CA LEU A 152 -19.79 -6.21 -0.68
C LEU A 152 -19.44 -4.89 -1.40
N ALA A 153 -20.33 -4.45 -2.27
CA ALA A 153 -20.12 -3.31 -3.15
C ALA A 153 -20.65 -2.01 -2.55
N SER A 154 -19.95 -0.92 -2.77
CA SER A 154 -20.36 0.44 -2.39
C SER A 154 -19.90 1.43 -3.45
N SER A 155 -20.81 2.26 -3.95
CA SER A 155 -20.55 3.32 -4.95
C SER A 155 -20.95 4.70 -4.40
N PRO A 156 -20.18 5.75 -4.74
CA PRO A 156 -18.92 5.72 -5.46
C PRO A 156 -17.78 5.18 -4.59
N GLY A 157 -16.76 4.67 -5.26
CA GLY A 157 -15.50 4.26 -4.66
C GLY A 157 -14.38 5.28 -4.88
N PHE A 158 -13.18 4.92 -4.48
CA PHE A 158 -11.93 5.67 -4.69
C PHE A 158 -10.84 4.75 -5.22
N ASP A 159 -9.80 5.31 -5.82
CA ASP A 159 -8.66 4.51 -6.25
C ASP A 159 -7.68 4.28 -5.09
N PRO A 160 -7.55 3.04 -4.58
CA PRO A 160 -6.65 2.73 -3.49
C PRO A 160 -5.17 2.85 -3.88
N GLN A 161 -4.84 2.70 -5.18
CA GLN A 161 -3.47 2.87 -5.66
C GLN A 161 -3.02 4.32 -5.52
N THR A 162 -3.84 5.29 -5.96
CA THR A 162 -3.56 6.71 -5.76
C THR A 162 -3.35 7.08 -4.29
N MET A 163 -4.07 6.42 -3.38
CA MET A 163 -3.90 6.63 -1.93
C MET A 163 -2.56 6.08 -1.44
N ALA A 164 -2.17 4.89 -1.89
CA ALA A 164 -0.93 4.23 -1.49
C ALA A 164 0.32 4.89 -2.07
N ASP A 165 0.23 5.42 -3.29
CA ASP A 165 1.35 6.12 -3.95
C ASP A 165 1.55 7.56 -3.42
N GLY A 166 0.66 8.02 -2.55
CA GLY A 166 0.72 9.35 -1.94
C GLY A 166 -0.17 10.37 -2.65
N ILE A 167 -1.36 10.56 -2.12
CA ILE A 167 -2.29 11.55 -2.65
C ILE A 167 -1.82 12.99 -2.35
N SER A 168 -1.87 13.88 -3.34
CA SER A 168 -1.57 15.29 -3.13
C SER A 168 -2.57 15.96 -2.16
N THR A 169 -2.14 17.02 -1.47
CA THR A 169 -3.02 17.81 -0.59
C THR A 169 -4.28 18.33 -1.32
N ALA A 170 -4.16 18.66 -2.61
CA ALA A 170 -5.29 19.08 -3.42
C ALA A 170 -6.26 17.93 -3.69
N GLY A 171 -5.75 16.75 -4.11
CA GLY A 171 -6.55 15.55 -4.33
C GLY A 171 -7.24 15.06 -3.06
N TRP A 172 -6.54 15.09 -1.91
CA TRP A 172 -7.15 14.77 -0.62
C TRP A 172 -8.31 15.71 -0.28
N ARG A 173 -8.12 17.01 -0.50
CA ARG A 173 -9.18 18.00 -0.25
C ARG A 173 -10.39 17.77 -1.14
N GLU A 174 -10.17 17.52 -2.43
CA GLU A 174 -11.25 17.21 -3.38
C GLU A 174 -12.03 15.96 -2.95
N MET A 175 -11.34 14.88 -2.62
CA MET A 175 -11.95 13.62 -2.19
C MET A 175 -12.68 13.77 -0.85
N SER A 176 -12.09 14.44 0.14
CA SER A 176 -12.68 14.61 1.47
C SER A 176 -13.88 15.57 1.49
N GLN A 177 -13.93 16.53 0.56
CA GLN A 177 -15.04 17.50 0.41
C GLN A 177 -16.09 17.07 -0.61
N ASN A 178 -15.90 15.92 -1.27
CA ASN A 178 -16.85 15.40 -2.24
C ASN A 178 -18.19 15.08 -1.53
N PRO A 179 -19.32 15.69 -1.97
CA PRO A 179 -20.64 15.47 -1.37
C PRO A 179 -21.10 14.02 -1.46
N GLU A 180 -20.62 13.27 -2.44
CA GLU A 180 -20.93 11.84 -2.62
C GLU A 180 -20.11 10.93 -1.69
N ARG A 181 -19.13 11.46 -0.96
CA ARG A 181 -18.33 10.76 0.05
C ARG A 181 -17.77 9.42 -0.45
N PRO A 182 -16.87 9.41 -1.43
CA PRO A 182 -16.33 8.18 -2.01
C PRO A 182 -15.57 7.29 -1.01
N MET A 183 -15.04 7.85 0.07
CA MET A 183 -14.37 7.08 1.13
C MET A 183 -15.33 6.41 2.13
N PHE A 184 -16.62 6.70 2.05
CA PHE A 184 -17.61 6.16 2.97
C PHE A 184 -18.25 4.90 2.42
N SER A 185 -18.00 3.75 3.07
CA SER A 185 -18.65 2.50 2.70
C SER A 185 -20.11 2.49 3.13
N ARG A 186 -21.00 2.43 2.16
CA ARG A 186 -22.46 2.34 2.38
C ARG A 186 -22.89 0.90 2.69
N ALA A 187 -22.05 -0.07 2.38
CA ALA A 187 -22.37 -1.47 2.58
C ALA A 187 -22.39 -1.89 4.07
N TRP A 188 -21.57 -1.21 4.93
CA TRP A 188 -21.55 -1.54 6.37
C TRP A 188 -21.60 -0.32 7.30
N ALA A 189 -21.34 0.89 6.82
CA ALA A 189 -21.34 2.10 7.65
C ALA A 189 -22.59 2.96 7.50
N ALA A 190 -23.52 2.62 6.58
CA ALA A 190 -24.79 3.33 6.42
C ALA A 190 -25.65 3.17 7.69
N ARG A 191 -26.19 4.31 8.20
CA ARG A 191 -27.11 4.39 9.34
C ARG A 191 -28.48 4.86 8.83
#